data_e2615a0b589ef094a67fce5b31f112ca
#
_entry.id   e2615a0b589ef094a67fce5b31f112ca
#
_cell.length_a   1.000
_cell.length_b   1.000
_cell.length_c   1.000
_cell.angle_alpha   90.00
_cell.angle_beta   90.00
_cell.angle_gamma   90.00
#
_symmetry.space_group_name_H-M   'P 1'
#
loop_
_entity.id
_entity.type
_entity.pdbx_description
1 polymer ?
#
loop_
_entity_poly.entity_id
_entity_poly.type
_entity_poly.pdbx_seq_one_letter_code
_entity_poly.pdbx_strand_id
1 'polypeptide(L)'
;MKKKGFLQFVSFAIVLLLTLPAVAQNESVVTLSGNAYITSGQTAFIDEDHSAIRNWNDKETVISFYFKTIESGNMDIALQAKGKSRIEVSLLGKKKKVTLNSETLSRIELGTFKVKNPGYIKMDVRGVKINEGSDFGSIESVIVGGNVSPVVCVTSDFSSHFGRRGPSVHLNYSLPEENIEWFYNEIVVPEEGDIPSSYYMACGFGEGYFGIQNNSPYPRRVLFSVWSPYVTDNPSEIPDSLRVTLVKKGANVKTNDFGNEGSGGQSYMHYEWKPGERCRFLMGVKPDGQGNTVYTAY
;
A
#
# COMPACT_ATOMS: atom_id res chain seq x y z
N MET A 1 59.15 -24.06 -72.27
CA MET A 1 58.01 -24.62 -71.44
C MET A 1 57.70 -23.62 -70.32
N LYS A 2 56.68 -22.81 -70.47
CA LYS A 2 56.24 -21.79 -69.47
C LYS A 2 55.10 -22.38 -68.67
N LYS A 3 55.27 -22.55 -67.36
CA LYS A 3 54.22 -22.93 -66.41
C LYS A 3 53.43 -21.67 -66.02
N LYS A 4 52.15 -21.66 -66.30
CA LYS A 4 51.20 -20.65 -65.80
C LYS A 4 50.77 -21.05 -64.38
N GLY A 5 51.05 -20.21 -63.39
CA GLY A 5 50.52 -20.32 -62.05
C GLY A 5 49.11 -19.75 -61.99
N PHE A 6 48.17 -20.52 -61.51
CA PHE A 6 46.78 -20.15 -61.29
C PHE A 6 46.64 -19.59 -59.86
N LEU A 7 46.37 -18.29 -59.75
CA LEU A 7 46.19 -17.61 -58.47
C LEU A 7 44.72 -17.71 -58.10
N GLN A 8 44.39 -18.55 -57.10
CA GLN A 8 43.03 -18.57 -56.53
C GLN A 8 42.89 -17.44 -55.51
N PHE A 9 41.98 -16.48 -55.82
CA PHE A 9 41.52 -15.49 -54.84
C PHE A 9 40.45 -16.10 -53.97
N VAL A 10 40.76 -16.33 -52.65
CA VAL A 10 39.77 -16.65 -51.65
C VAL A 10 39.23 -15.36 -51.07
N SER A 11 38.00 -15.00 -51.44
CA SER A 11 37.28 -13.87 -50.80
C SER A 11 36.79 -14.29 -49.42
N PHE A 12 37.40 -13.74 -48.40
CA PHE A 12 36.92 -13.84 -47.02
C PHE A 12 35.83 -12.76 -46.83
N ALA A 13 34.56 -13.17 -46.80
CA ALA A 13 33.47 -12.31 -46.40
C ALA A 13 33.45 -12.21 -44.85
N ILE A 14 33.93 -11.09 -44.32
CA ILE A 14 33.81 -10.77 -42.91
C ILE A 14 32.35 -10.37 -42.65
N VAL A 15 31.56 -11.28 -42.06
CA VAL A 15 30.23 -10.97 -41.52
C VAL A 15 30.45 -10.23 -40.19
N LEU A 16 30.34 -8.92 -40.23
CA LEU A 16 30.35 -8.09 -39.04
C LEU A 16 29.00 -8.26 -38.33
N LEU A 17 28.93 -9.19 -37.36
CA LEU A 17 27.82 -9.27 -36.44
C LEU A 17 27.84 -8.00 -35.56
N LEU A 18 27.07 -7.01 -35.92
CA LEU A 18 26.72 -5.90 -35.03
C LEU A 18 25.87 -6.46 -33.86
N THR A 19 26.53 -6.83 -32.78
CA THR A 19 25.85 -7.02 -31.51
C THR A 19 25.42 -5.63 -31.02
N LEU A 20 24.18 -5.26 -31.30
CA LEU A 20 23.57 -4.13 -30.62
C LEU A 20 23.62 -4.46 -29.10
N PRO A 21 24.14 -3.56 -28.25
CA PRO A 21 24.03 -3.77 -26.83
C PRO A 21 22.54 -3.86 -26.51
N ALA A 22 22.12 -4.97 -25.92
CA ALA A 22 20.82 -5.05 -25.28
C ALA A 22 20.82 -3.98 -24.19
N VAL A 23 20.18 -2.85 -24.44
CA VAL A 23 19.90 -1.86 -23.42
C VAL A 23 19.10 -2.63 -22.37
N ALA A 24 19.69 -2.85 -21.21
CA ALA A 24 18.99 -3.43 -20.08
C ALA A 24 17.77 -2.55 -19.84
N GLN A 25 16.61 -3.04 -20.21
CA GLN A 25 15.35 -2.32 -20.06
C GLN A 25 15.13 -2.19 -18.56
N ASN A 26 15.21 -0.98 -18.00
CA ASN A 26 14.92 -0.74 -16.60
C ASN A 26 13.47 -1.13 -16.36
N GLU A 27 13.26 -2.26 -15.71
CA GLU A 27 11.94 -2.73 -15.32
C GLU A 27 11.65 -2.33 -13.88
N SER A 28 10.43 -1.91 -13.60
CA SER A 28 9.92 -1.70 -12.25
C SER A 28 9.06 -2.88 -11.85
N VAL A 29 9.24 -3.36 -10.63
CA VAL A 29 8.43 -4.44 -10.05
C VAL A 29 7.41 -3.82 -9.10
N VAL A 30 6.13 -3.92 -9.47
CA VAL A 30 5.00 -3.47 -8.67
C VAL A 30 4.48 -4.67 -7.90
N THR A 31 4.87 -4.78 -6.64
CA THR A 31 4.53 -5.90 -5.75
C THR A 31 3.09 -5.81 -5.25
N LEU A 32 2.58 -6.87 -4.63
CA LEU A 32 1.28 -6.85 -3.95
C LEU A 32 1.25 -5.84 -2.81
N SER A 33 2.35 -5.74 -2.07
CA SER A 33 2.45 -4.90 -0.88
C SER A 33 2.24 -3.43 -1.19
N GLY A 34 1.14 -2.85 -0.69
CA GLY A 34 0.82 -1.44 -0.85
C GLY A 34 0.38 -1.00 -2.26
N ASN A 35 0.43 -1.91 -3.25
CA ASN A 35 0.04 -1.58 -4.62
C ASN A 35 -1.17 -2.38 -5.11
N ALA A 36 -1.53 -3.50 -4.46
CA ALA A 36 -2.64 -4.35 -4.87
C ALA A 36 -3.72 -4.42 -3.80
N TYR A 37 -4.98 -4.44 -4.23
CA TYR A 37 -6.15 -4.48 -3.36
C TYR A 37 -7.23 -5.38 -3.97
N ILE A 38 -7.96 -6.09 -3.11
CA ILE A 38 -9.20 -6.76 -3.51
C ILE A 38 -10.30 -5.71 -3.50
N THR A 39 -10.69 -5.23 -4.68
CA THR A 39 -11.66 -4.13 -4.83
C THR A 39 -13.09 -4.62 -5.10
N SER A 40 -13.26 -5.92 -5.31
CA SER A 40 -14.55 -6.60 -5.40
C SER A 40 -14.37 -8.08 -5.06
N GLY A 41 -15.44 -8.77 -4.67
CA GLY A 41 -15.43 -10.16 -4.20
C GLY A 41 -15.36 -10.25 -2.69
N GLN A 42 -15.59 -11.45 -2.14
CA GLN A 42 -15.68 -11.66 -0.69
C GLN A 42 -14.71 -12.71 -0.16
N THR A 43 -14.17 -13.58 -1.02
CA THR A 43 -13.41 -14.75 -0.60
C THR A 43 -11.90 -14.59 -0.73
N ALA A 44 -11.44 -13.89 -1.76
CA ALA A 44 -10.03 -13.67 -1.99
C ALA A 44 -9.45 -12.64 -1.01
N PHE A 45 -8.21 -12.87 -0.60
CA PHE A 45 -7.44 -11.93 0.20
C PHE A 45 -5.95 -11.98 -0.19
N ILE A 46 -5.22 -10.93 0.13
CA ILE A 46 -3.77 -10.90 0.06
C ILE A 46 -3.26 -11.37 1.42
N ASP A 47 -2.36 -12.35 1.45
CA ASP A 47 -1.85 -12.90 2.70
C ASP A 47 -1.07 -11.85 3.54
N GLU A 48 -0.82 -12.16 4.81
CA GLU A 48 -0.20 -11.22 5.75
C GLU A 48 1.19 -10.78 5.32
N ASP A 49 1.95 -11.69 4.69
CA ASP A 49 3.29 -11.38 4.15
C ASP A 49 3.22 -10.57 2.84
N HIS A 50 2.02 -10.33 2.31
CA HIS A 50 1.78 -9.67 1.01
C HIS A 50 2.54 -10.32 -0.15
N SER A 51 2.73 -11.63 -0.05
CA SER A 51 3.47 -12.45 -1.02
C SER A 51 2.55 -13.15 -2.01
N ALA A 52 1.29 -13.39 -1.66
CA ALA A 52 0.37 -14.14 -2.50
C ALA A 52 -1.10 -13.72 -2.32
N ILE A 53 -1.88 -13.98 -3.38
CA ILE A 53 -3.34 -13.91 -3.34
C ILE A 53 -3.85 -15.29 -2.95
N ARG A 54 -4.75 -15.36 -1.95
CA ARG A 54 -5.35 -16.57 -1.42
C ARG A 54 -6.85 -16.60 -1.67
N ASN A 55 -7.42 -17.80 -1.73
CA ASN A 55 -8.86 -18.05 -1.91
C ASN A 55 -9.50 -17.32 -3.12
N TRP A 56 -8.72 -17.12 -4.17
CA TRP A 56 -9.21 -16.51 -5.41
C TRP A 56 -9.95 -17.55 -6.25
N ASN A 57 -11.19 -17.84 -5.90
CA ASN A 57 -12.00 -18.92 -6.50
C ASN A 57 -13.32 -18.44 -7.10
N ASP A 58 -13.68 -17.16 -6.98
CA ASP A 58 -14.87 -16.58 -7.58
C ASP A 58 -14.52 -15.57 -8.69
N LYS A 59 -15.44 -15.41 -9.67
CA LYS A 59 -15.27 -14.52 -10.82
C LYS A 59 -15.60 -13.07 -10.52
N GLU A 60 -16.25 -12.81 -9.39
CA GLU A 60 -16.63 -11.47 -8.95
C GLU A 60 -15.45 -10.76 -8.29
N THR A 61 -14.45 -11.52 -7.85
CA THR A 61 -13.21 -10.98 -7.32
C THR A 61 -12.48 -10.15 -8.38
N VAL A 62 -12.16 -8.91 -8.00
CA VAL A 62 -11.31 -7.99 -8.76
C VAL A 62 -10.08 -7.67 -7.93
N ILE A 63 -8.93 -7.98 -8.48
CA ILE A 63 -7.64 -7.60 -7.93
C ILE A 63 -7.17 -6.38 -8.70
N SER A 64 -7.05 -5.24 -8.02
CA SER A 64 -6.65 -3.96 -8.63
C SER A 64 -5.23 -3.59 -8.20
N PHE A 65 -4.35 -3.44 -9.16
CA PHE A 65 -2.99 -2.91 -8.97
C PHE A 65 -2.96 -1.43 -9.29
N TYR A 66 -2.20 -0.65 -8.51
CA TYR A 66 -2.02 0.78 -8.69
C TYR A 66 -0.53 1.13 -8.70
N PHE A 67 -0.13 1.92 -9.68
CA PHE A 67 1.20 2.51 -9.79
C PHE A 67 1.11 3.83 -10.57
N LYS A 68 2.14 4.64 -10.54
CA LYS A 68 2.15 5.95 -11.20
C LYS A 68 3.25 6.03 -12.25
N THR A 69 2.89 6.38 -13.48
CA THR A 69 3.85 6.76 -14.51
C THR A 69 4.19 8.24 -14.40
N ILE A 70 5.46 8.59 -14.61
CA ILE A 70 5.93 9.97 -14.61
C ILE A 70 6.09 10.52 -16.02
N GLU A 71 6.11 9.65 -17.01
CA GLU A 71 6.25 10.01 -18.43
C GLU A 71 5.17 9.34 -19.28
N SER A 72 4.88 9.91 -20.44
CA SER A 72 4.10 9.29 -21.49
C SER A 72 4.99 8.41 -22.37
N GLY A 73 4.43 7.37 -22.98
CA GLY A 73 5.22 6.48 -23.82
C GLY A 73 4.63 5.08 -23.95
N ASN A 74 5.47 4.17 -24.40
CA ASN A 74 5.14 2.75 -24.45
C ASN A 74 5.45 2.10 -23.10
N MET A 75 4.49 1.36 -22.61
CA MET A 75 4.53 0.62 -21.34
C MET A 75 4.41 -0.86 -21.63
N ASP A 76 5.47 -1.60 -21.38
CA ASP A 76 5.47 -3.06 -21.51
C ASP A 76 5.06 -3.67 -20.18
N ILE A 77 4.10 -4.57 -20.20
CA ILE A 77 3.53 -5.17 -18.99
C ILE A 77 3.67 -6.68 -19.04
N ALA A 78 4.18 -7.25 -17.94
CA ALA A 78 4.14 -8.65 -17.65
C ALA A 78 3.62 -8.90 -16.23
N LEU A 79 3.16 -10.12 -15.96
CA LEU A 79 2.81 -10.61 -14.63
C LEU A 79 3.83 -11.62 -14.17
N GLN A 80 4.18 -11.59 -12.89
CA GLN A 80 4.81 -12.72 -12.22
C GLN A 80 3.70 -13.50 -11.51
N ALA A 81 3.32 -14.64 -12.07
CA ALA A 81 2.13 -15.37 -11.65
C ALA A 81 2.28 -16.89 -11.76
N LYS A 82 1.41 -17.61 -11.04
CA LYS A 82 1.27 -19.06 -11.11
C LYS A 82 -0.21 -19.45 -11.09
N GLY A 83 -0.54 -20.61 -11.63
CA GLY A 83 -1.89 -21.17 -11.62
C GLY A 83 -2.18 -21.99 -12.86
N LYS A 84 -3.36 -22.63 -12.88
CA LYS A 84 -3.91 -23.41 -13.98
C LYS A 84 -5.28 -22.86 -14.37
N SER A 85 -5.31 -21.64 -14.90
CA SER A 85 -6.55 -20.91 -15.10
C SER A 85 -6.46 -19.96 -16.30
N ARG A 86 -7.59 -19.36 -16.63
CA ARG A 86 -7.70 -18.25 -17.55
C ARG A 86 -8.17 -17.02 -16.80
N ILE A 87 -7.44 -15.93 -16.92
CA ILE A 87 -7.74 -14.65 -16.29
C ILE A 87 -7.95 -13.55 -17.35
N GLU A 88 -8.60 -12.47 -16.99
CA GLU A 88 -8.76 -11.26 -17.79
C GLU A 88 -8.08 -10.07 -17.10
N VAL A 89 -7.24 -9.39 -17.82
CA VAL A 89 -6.57 -8.15 -17.38
C VAL A 89 -7.19 -6.96 -18.10
N SER A 90 -7.62 -5.96 -17.36
CA SER A 90 -8.14 -4.68 -17.87
C SER A 90 -7.15 -3.56 -17.55
N LEU A 91 -6.65 -2.88 -18.56
CA LEU A 91 -5.63 -1.85 -18.42
C LEU A 91 -5.79 -0.78 -19.51
N LEU A 92 -5.85 0.49 -19.13
CA LEU A 92 -5.99 1.63 -20.06
C LEU A 92 -7.13 1.45 -21.07
N GLY A 93 -8.28 0.95 -20.63
CA GLY A 93 -9.46 0.70 -21.46
C GLY A 93 -9.38 -0.53 -22.37
N LYS A 94 -8.28 -1.26 -22.35
CA LYS A 94 -8.10 -2.52 -23.08
C LYS A 94 -8.28 -3.73 -22.17
N LYS A 95 -8.87 -4.80 -22.70
CA LYS A 95 -9.01 -6.09 -22.00
C LYS A 95 -8.21 -7.15 -22.73
N LYS A 96 -7.47 -7.94 -21.97
CA LYS A 96 -6.68 -9.06 -22.47
C LYS A 96 -6.92 -10.30 -21.63
N LYS A 97 -7.27 -11.42 -22.29
CA LYS A 97 -7.37 -12.73 -21.63
C LYS A 97 -6.04 -13.46 -21.79
N VAL A 98 -5.53 -13.97 -20.67
CA VAL A 98 -4.29 -14.77 -20.63
C VAL A 98 -4.53 -16.08 -19.89
N THR A 99 -3.72 -17.06 -20.21
CA THR A 99 -3.76 -18.38 -19.56
C THR A 99 -2.57 -18.48 -18.62
N LEU A 100 -2.84 -18.78 -17.37
CA LEU A 100 -1.86 -19.26 -16.41
C LEU A 100 -1.74 -20.77 -16.59
N ASN A 101 -0.55 -21.27 -16.80
CA ASN A 101 -0.31 -22.70 -17.06
C ASN A 101 0.97 -23.21 -16.36
N SER A 102 1.24 -22.71 -15.16
CA SER A 102 2.40 -23.13 -14.38
C SER A 102 2.04 -23.21 -12.91
N GLU A 103 2.49 -24.24 -12.23
CA GLU A 103 2.37 -24.37 -10.77
C GLU A 103 3.44 -23.55 -10.03
N THR A 104 4.50 -23.19 -10.72
CA THR A 104 5.54 -22.31 -10.21
C THR A 104 5.40 -20.92 -10.82
N LEU A 105 5.92 -19.92 -10.14
CA LEU A 105 5.95 -18.56 -10.65
C LEU A 105 6.61 -18.49 -12.01
N SER A 106 5.93 -17.84 -12.92
CA SER A 106 6.41 -17.62 -14.29
C SER A 106 6.03 -16.24 -14.78
N ARG A 107 6.85 -15.70 -15.66
CA ARG A 107 6.61 -14.43 -16.33
C ARG A 107 5.61 -14.63 -17.47
N ILE A 108 4.57 -13.80 -17.48
CA ILE A 108 3.49 -13.85 -18.48
C ILE A 108 3.37 -12.48 -19.12
N GLU A 109 3.74 -12.39 -20.40
CA GLU A 109 3.72 -11.13 -21.14
C GLU A 109 2.29 -10.70 -21.49
N LEU A 110 1.95 -9.49 -21.11
CA LEU A 110 0.70 -8.83 -21.48
C LEU A 110 0.86 -7.94 -22.72
N GLY A 111 2.10 -7.60 -23.10
CA GLY A 111 2.44 -6.78 -24.25
C GLY A 111 2.49 -5.29 -23.95
N THR A 112 2.49 -4.49 -25.00
CA THR A 112 2.74 -3.04 -24.94
C THR A 112 1.44 -2.24 -24.93
N PHE A 113 1.37 -1.28 -24.01
CA PHE A 113 0.27 -0.32 -23.84
C PHE A 113 0.80 1.10 -24.02
N LYS A 114 0.03 1.98 -24.65
CA LYS A 114 0.42 3.37 -24.83
C LYS A 114 -0.15 4.25 -23.73
N VAL A 115 0.71 4.82 -22.90
CA VAL A 115 0.39 5.84 -21.92
C VAL A 115 0.40 7.20 -22.62
N LYS A 116 -0.76 7.83 -22.73
CA LYS A 116 -0.88 9.16 -23.35
C LYS A 116 -0.58 10.28 -22.37
N ASN A 117 -1.11 10.17 -21.18
CA ASN A 117 -0.93 11.13 -20.09
C ASN A 117 -0.29 10.42 -18.90
N PRO A 118 0.79 10.95 -18.31
CA PRO A 118 1.36 10.45 -17.08
C PRO A 118 0.35 10.57 -15.93
N GLY A 119 0.49 9.72 -14.93
CA GLY A 119 -0.39 9.73 -13.77
C GLY A 119 -0.59 8.34 -13.18
N TYR A 120 -1.58 8.21 -12.32
CA TYR A 120 -1.93 6.92 -11.74
C TYR A 120 -2.55 6.00 -12.79
N ILE A 121 -2.03 4.77 -12.80
CA ILE A 121 -2.52 3.65 -13.61
C ILE A 121 -3.20 2.67 -12.67
N LYS A 122 -4.42 2.27 -13.04
CA LYS A 122 -5.13 1.16 -12.44
C LYS A 122 -5.15 0.00 -13.41
N MET A 123 -4.76 -1.18 -12.94
CA MET A 123 -4.86 -2.43 -13.66
C MET A 123 -5.73 -3.40 -12.88
N ASP A 124 -6.83 -3.87 -13.47
CA ASP A 124 -7.74 -4.82 -12.85
C ASP A 124 -7.50 -6.23 -13.42
N VAL A 125 -7.51 -7.23 -12.54
CA VAL A 125 -7.41 -8.63 -12.90
C VAL A 125 -8.61 -9.39 -12.34
N ARG A 126 -9.22 -10.24 -13.18
CA ARG A 126 -10.37 -11.10 -12.83
C ARG A 126 -10.16 -12.53 -13.28
N GLY A 127 -10.74 -13.48 -12.53
CA GLY A 127 -10.83 -14.85 -12.92
C GLY A 127 -11.86 -15.04 -14.06
N VAL A 128 -11.54 -15.88 -15.05
CA VAL A 128 -12.45 -16.23 -16.16
C VAL A 128 -12.86 -17.70 -16.08
N LYS A 129 -11.87 -18.60 -15.95
CA LYS A 129 -12.10 -20.05 -15.89
C LYS A 129 -10.94 -20.71 -15.14
N ILE A 130 -11.26 -21.54 -14.18
CA ILE A 130 -10.31 -22.48 -13.55
C ILE A 130 -10.22 -23.68 -14.47
N ASN A 131 -9.01 -24.04 -14.89
CA ASN A 131 -8.78 -25.20 -15.76
C ASN A 131 -8.45 -26.44 -14.93
N GLU A 132 -7.64 -26.26 -13.85
CA GLU A 132 -7.25 -27.30 -12.91
C GLU A 132 -7.16 -26.69 -11.50
N GLY A 133 -7.46 -27.51 -10.47
CA GLY A 133 -7.42 -27.05 -9.08
C GLY A 133 -8.70 -26.38 -8.61
N SER A 134 -8.63 -25.62 -7.52
CA SER A 134 -9.77 -24.99 -6.82
C SER A 134 -9.80 -23.47 -6.91
N ASP A 135 -8.75 -22.84 -7.45
CA ASP A 135 -8.61 -21.39 -7.52
C ASP A 135 -8.00 -20.93 -8.86
N PHE A 136 -7.98 -19.63 -9.07
CA PHE A 136 -7.39 -19.01 -10.27
C PHE A 136 -5.85 -18.93 -10.21
N GLY A 137 -5.23 -19.26 -9.08
CA GLY A 137 -3.80 -19.11 -8.84
C GLY A 137 -3.44 -17.84 -8.07
N SER A 138 -2.21 -17.38 -8.23
CA SER A 138 -1.71 -16.18 -7.56
C SER A 138 -0.86 -15.34 -8.50
N ILE A 139 -0.93 -14.03 -8.28
CA ILE A 139 -0.06 -13.03 -8.92
C ILE A 139 0.79 -12.43 -7.80
N GLU A 140 2.12 -12.45 -7.94
CA GLU A 140 3.03 -11.83 -6.97
C GLU A 140 3.34 -10.37 -7.30
N SER A 141 3.46 -10.07 -8.60
CA SER A 141 3.79 -8.72 -9.02
C SER A 141 3.39 -8.45 -10.46
N VAL A 142 3.35 -7.15 -10.78
CA VAL A 142 3.30 -6.63 -12.12
C VAL A 142 4.67 -6.09 -12.48
N ILE A 143 5.20 -6.50 -13.62
CA ILE A 143 6.47 -6.02 -14.15
C ILE A 143 6.15 -4.95 -15.20
N VAL A 144 6.69 -3.76 -15.01
CA VAL A 144 6.49 -2.61 -15.89
C VAL A 144 7.81 -2.22 -16.52
N GLY A 145 7.88 -2.31 -17.83
CA GLY A 145 9.02 -1.91 -18.67
C GLY A 145 8.64 -0.83 -19.69
N GLY A 146 9.50 -0.65 -20.65
CA GLY A 146 9.31 0.32 -21.73
C GLY A 146 9.74 1.75 -21.35
N ASN A 147 9.31 2.74 -22.17
CA ASN A 147 9.76 4.11 -22.03
C ASN A 147 9.20 4.85 -20.79
N VAL A 148 8.19 4.27 -20.16
CA VAL A 148 7.55 4.83 -18.94
C VAL A 148 8.21 4.35 -17.66
N SER A 149 9.14 3.41 -17.73
CA SER A 149 9.90 2.92 -16.58
C SER A 149 11.12 3.82 -16.29
N PRO A 150 11.44 4.09 -15.01
CA PRO A 150 10.82 3.54 -13.82
C PRO A 150 9.46 4.17 -13.51
N VAL A 151 8.56 3.39 -12.89
CA VAL A 151 7.29 3.88 -12.35
C VAL A 151 7.39 4.09 -10.84
N VAL A 152 6.52 4.96 -10.31
CA VAL A 152 6.41 5.17 -8.87
C VAL A 152 5.39 4.18 -8.32
N CYS A 153 5.82 3.35 -7.39
CA CYS A 153 4.99 2.40 -6.65
C CYS A 153 5.52 2.27 -5.22
N VAL A 154 4.72 1.65 -4.36
CA VAL A 154 5.18 1.29 -3.01
C VAL A 154 6.17 0.13 -3.14
N THR A 155 7.33 0.26 -2.50
CA THR A 155 8.36 -0.78 -2.50
C THR A 155 8.11 -1.81 -1.40
N SER A 156 8.77 -2.96 -1.46
CA SER A 156 8.65 -4.03 -0.47
C SER A 156 9.43 -3.78 0.83
N ASP A 157 9.98 -2.59 1.01
CA ASP A 157 10.67 -2.14 2.22
C ASP A 157 9.70 -1.57 3.27
N PHE A 158 10.23 -0.90 4.29
CA PHE A 158 9.44 -0.28 5.35
C PHE A 158 8.36 0.69 4.83
N SER A 159 8.57 1.35 3.69
CA SER A 159 7.57 2.24 3.10
C SER A 159 6.28 1.52 2.69
N SER A 160 6.33 0.22 2.41
CA SER A 160 5.16 -0.59 2.09
C SER A 160 4.17 -0.69 3.24
N HIS A 161 4.64 -0.64 4.47
CA HIS A 161 3.80 -0.62 5.66
C HIS A 161 2.83 0.57 5.64
N PHE A 162 3.33 1.76 5.34
CA PHE A 162 2.50 2.95 5.23
C PHE A 162 1.64 2.99 3.95
N GLY A 163 2.11 2.41 2.86
CA GLY A 163 1.35 2.32 1.61
C GLY A 163 0.09 1.47 1.71
N ARG A 164 -0.05 0.64 2.72
CA ARG A 164 -1.25 -0.15 3.01
C ARG A 164 -2.34 0.62 3.73
N ARG A 165 -2.01 1.77 4.28
CA ARG A 165 -2.98 2.65 4.92
C ARG A 165 -3.73 3.43 3.85
N GLY A 166 -4.95 3.82 4.17
CA GLY A 166 -5.71 4.75 3.34
C GLY A 166 -4.98 6.09 3.21
N PRO A 167 -5.30 6.86 2.18
CA PRO A 167 -4.75 8.20 2.04
C PRO A 167 -5.11 9.05 3.25
N SER A 168 -4.19 9.93 3.67
CA SER A 168 -4.43 10.87 4.75
C SER A 168 -4.22 12.32 4.28
N VAL A 169 -5.04 13.21 4.82
CA VAL A 169 -4.93 14.65 4.61
C VAL A 169 -4.85 15.31 5.97
N HIS A 170 -3.91 16.23 6.14
CA HIS A 170 -3.68 16.94 7.40
C HIS A 170 -3.83 18.44 7.21
N LEU A 171 -4.53 19.07 8.16
CA LEU A 171 -4.50 20.52 8.36
C LEU A 171 -3.45 20.83 9.44
N ASN A 172 -2.49 21.64 9.08
CA ASN A 172 -1.49 22.10 10.03
C ASN A 172 -1.96 23.43 10.66
N TYR A 173 -2.00 23.46 11.98
CA TYR A 173 -2.36 24.67 12.72
C TYR A 173 -1.08 25.42 13.12
N SER A 174 -1.05 26.72 12.83
CA SER A 174 -0.01 27.58 13.37
C SER A 174 -0.26 27.76 14.87
N LEU A 175 0.74 27.44 15.67
CA LEU A 175 0.70 27.60 17.11
C LEU A 175 1.33 28.96 17.48
N PRO A 176 0.88 29.63 18.58
CA PRO A 176 1.59 30.77 19.15
C PRO A 176 2.97 30.34 19.66
N GLU A 177 3.86 31.32 19.89
CA GLU A 177 5.23 31.05 20.38
C GLU A 177 5.27 30.64 21.86
N GLU A 178 4.18 30.91 22.59
CA GLU A 178 4.05 30.55 24.00
C GLU A 178 3.80 29.06 24.20
N ASN A 179 4.05 28.59 25.42
CA ASN A 179 3.70 27.20 25.79
C ASN A 179 2.18 27.02 25.83
N ILE A 180 1.70 26.05 25.08
CA ILE A 180 0.30 25.71 24.98
C ILE A 180 -0.01 24.55 25.94
N GLU A 181 -0.96 24.73 26.84
CA GLU A 181 -1.43 23.69 27.74
C GLU A 181 -2.70 23.00 27.21
N TRP A 182 -3.53 23.73 26.45
CA TRP A 182 -4.83 23.23 26.00
C TRP A 182 -5.02 23.43 24.51
N PHE A 183 -5.55 22.40 23.85
CA PHE A 183 -5.99 22.44 22.46
C PHE A 183 -7.45 21.97 22.36
N TYR A 184 -8.31 22.81 21.80
CA TYR A 184 -9.70 22.50 21.54
C TYR A 184 -9.99 22.45 20.05
N ASN A 185 -10.71 21.41 19.62
CA ASN A 185 -11.15 21.30 18.24
C ASN A 185 -12.58 20.69 18.16
N GLU A 186 -13.28 21.01 17.08
CA GLU A 186 -14.56 20.41 16.74
C GLU A 186 -14.48 19.85 15.33
N ILE A 187 -14.99 18.64 15.14
CA ILE A 187 -15.12 18.03 13.81
C ILE A 187 -16.54 17.60 13.54
N VAL A 188 -16.92 17.69 12.27
CA VAL A 188 -18.16 17.14 11.73
C VAL A 188 -17.78 16.26 10.55
N VAL A 189 -18.14 14.98 10.60
CA VAL A 189 -18.00 14.07 9.47
C VAL A 189 -19.23 14.22 8.59
N PRO A 190 -19.13 14.66 7.32
CA PRO A 190 -20.28 14.72 6.43
C PRO A 190 -20.79 13.33 6.07
N GLU A 191 -22.03 13.21 5.60
CA GLU A 191 -22.66 11.92 5.23
C GLU A 191 -21.82 11.16 4.20
N GLU A 192 -21.36 11.84 3.16
CA GLU A 192 -20.53 11.27 2.11
C GLU A 192 -19.09 10.92 2.56
N GLY A 193 -18.66 11.46 3.70
CA GLY A 193 -17.37 11.21 4.30
C GLY A 193 -17.37 10.06 5.31
N ASP A 194 -18.51 9.47 5.63
CA ASP A 194 -18.62 8.40 6.62
C ASP A 194 -18.26 7.03 6.03
N ILE A 195 -16.98 6.84 5.82
CA ILE A 195 -16.44 5.65 5.16
C ILE A 195 -15.99 4.62 6.21
N PRO A 196 -16.40 3.32 6.09
CA PRO A 196 -15.89 2.25 6.94
C PRO A 196 -14.36 2.18 6.95
N SER A 197 -13.78 1.85 8.10
CA SER A 197 -12.33 1.79 8.35
C SER A 197 -11.62 3.14 8.29
N SER A 198 -12.34 4.25 8.44
CA SER A 198 -11.77 5.60 8.49
C SER A 198 -11.55 6.08 9.92
N TYR A 199 -10.46 6.84 10.09
CA TYR A 199 -10.16 7.58 11.31
C TYR A 199 -10.20 9.09 11.02
N TYR A 200 -10.96 9.82 11.82
CA TYR A 200 -11.13 11.28 11.72
C TYR A 200 -10.40 11.91 12.90
N MET A 201 -9.16 12.33 12.66
CA MET A 201 -8.30 12.93 13.68
C MET A 201 -8.72 14.37 13.95
N ALA A 202 -9.12 14.65 15.18
CA ALA A 202 -9.42 16.00 15.62
C ALA A 202 -8.16 16.74 16.10
N CYS A 203 -7.30 16.02 16.82
CA CYS A 203 -6.02 16.55 17.35
C CYS A 203 -4.90 15.58 17.01
N GLY A 204 -3.91 16.03 16.24
CA GLY A 204 -2.67 15.33 16.01
C GLY A 204 -1.52 16.16 16.61
N PHE A 205 -0.59 15.52 17.31
CA PHE A 205 0.56 16.14 17.94
C PHE A 205 1.78 15.22 17.80
N GLY A 206 2.96 15.68 18.16
CA GLY A 206 4.20 14.95 17.92
C GLY A 206 4.19 13.51 18.43
N GLU A 207 3.62 13.29 19.61
CA GLU A 207 3.64 12.00 20.30
C GLU A 207 2.31 11.25 20.23
N GLY A 208 1.30 11.74 19.48
CA GLY A 208 0.03 11.03 19.45
C GLY A 208 -1.09 11.65 18.65
N TYR A 209 -2.28 11.11 18.85
CA TYR A 209 -3.48 11.55 18.17
C TYR A 209 -4.76 11.27 18.98
N PHE A 210 -5.78 12.08 18.73
CA PHE A 210 -7.10 11.99 19.36
C PHE A 210 -8.19 12.27 18.32
N GLY A 211 -9.20 11.40 18.26
CA GLY A 211 -10.28 11.54 17.28
C GLY A 211 -11.32 10.43 17.36
N ILE A 212 -12.10 10.27 16.30
CA ILE A 212 -13.17 9.27 16.17
C ILE A 212 -12.91 8.31 15.02
N GLN A 213 -13.47 7.11 15.12
CA GLN A 213 -13.25 6.06 14.14
C GLN A 213 -14.56 5.37 13.74
N ASN A 214 -14.73 5.14 12.44
CA ASN A 214 -15.75 4.26 11.90
C ASN A 214 -15.15 2.86 11.71
N ASN A 215 -15.46 1.95 12.61
CA ASN A 215 -14.95 0.58 12.62
C ASN A 215 -15.89 -0.44 11.97
N SER A 216 -16.90 0.00 11.18
CA SER A 216 -17.86 -0.95 10.61
C SER A 216 -17.20 -2.21 10.06
N PRO A 217 -17.73 -3.43 10.36
CA PRO A 217 -19.02 -3.70 11.05
C PRO A 217 -18.97 -3.64 12.59
N TYR A 218 -17.87 -3.22 13.19
CA TYR A 218 -17.71 -3.07 14.63
C TYR A 218 -18.21 -1.72 15.11
N PRO A 219 -18.49 -1.58 16.46
CA PRO A 219 -18.94 -0.33 17.02
C PRO A 219 -17.98 0.83 16.78
N ARG A 220 -18.54 2.00 16.50
CA ARG A 220 -17.80 3.26 16.41
C ARG A 220 -17.13 3.60 17.73
N ARG A 221 -16.05 4.35 17.69
CA ARG A 221 -15.32 4.70 18.92
C ARG A 221 -14.66 6.06 18.86
N VAL A 222 -14.39 6.60 20.02
CA VAL A 222 -13.39 7.63 20.27
C VAL A 222 -12.08 6.92 20.58
N LEU A 223 -10.99 7.42 20.06
CA LEU A 223 -9.66 6.82 20.18
C LEU A 223 -8.62 7.91 20.48
N PHE A 224 -7.83 7.66 21.53
CA PHE A 224 -6.69 8.48 21.94
C PHE A 224 -5.46 7.58 22.10
N SER A 225 -4.36 7.93 21.45
CA SER A 225 -3.10 7.17 21.46
C SER A 225 -1.92 8.09 21.69
N VAL A 226 -0.95 7.61 22.46
CA VAL A 226 0.32 8.27 22.70
C VAL A 226 1.44 7.27 22.43
N TRP A 227 2.37 7.62 21.53
CA TRP A 227 3.54 6.81 21.25
C TRP A 227 4.58 6.87 22.36
N SER A 228 5.25 5.75 22.59
CA SER A 228 6.50 5.74 23.32
C SER A 228 7.58 6.44 22.50
N PRO A 229 8.52 7.14 23.14
CA PRO A 229 9.71 7.65 22.46
C PRO A 229 10.68 6.54 22.02
N TYR A 230 10.47 5.30 22.46
CA TYR A 230 11.26 4.14 22.03
C TYR A 230 10.73 3.61 20.69
N VAL A 231 11.62 3.55 19.70
CA VAL A 231 11.25 3.14 18.33
C VAL A 231 11.21 1.61 18.24
N THR A 232 10.02 1.05 18.33
CA THR A 232 9.74 -0.38 18.12
C THR A 232 8.28 -0.56 17.72
N ASP A 233 7.99 -1.60 16.97
CA ASP A 233 6.62 -2.06 16.66
C ASP A 233 6.08 -3.07 17.69
N ASN A 234 6.93 -3.54 18.58
CA ASN A 234 6.57 -4.50 19.62
C ASN A 234 6.53 -3.83 21.00
N PRO A 235 5.34 -3.60 21.59
CA PRO A 235 5.23 -2.92 22.89
C PRO A 235 5.92 -3.64 24.05
N SER A 236 6.19 -4.96 23.93
CA SER A 236 6.93 -5.71 24.95
C SER A 236 8.41 -5.35 25.05
N GLU A 237 8.97 -4.74 24.03
CA GLU A 237 10.37 -4.32 23.96
C GLU A 237 10.62 -2.92 24.57
N ILE A 238 9.54 -2.18 24.88
CA ILE A 238 9.68 -0.83 25.44
C ILE A 238 10.25 -0.92 26.87
N PRO A 239 11.40 -0.29 27.15
CA PRO A 239 11.93 -0.17 28.50
C PRO A 239 10.91 0.52 29.44
N ASP A 240 10.82 0.09 30.70
CA ASP A 240 9.86 0.62 31.66
C ASP A 240 9.94 2.14 31.83
N SER A 241 11.16 2.72 31.74
CA SER A 241 11.40 4.17 31.82
C SER A 241 10.86 4.97 30.63
N LEU A 242 10.57 4.31 29.52
CA LEU A 242 10.06 4.92 28.28
C LEU A 242 8.63 4.49 27.96
N ARG A 243 8.02 3.75 28.85
CA ARG A 243 6.67 3.21 28.68
C ARG A 243 5.61 4.29 28.93
N VAL A 244 4.62 4.36 28.05
CA VAL A 244 3.43 5.18 28.28
C VAL A 244 2.61 4.57 29.40
N THR A 245 2.39 5.31 30.49
CA THR A 245 1.69 4.83 31.67
C THR A 245 0.31 5.48 31.82
N LEU A 246 -0.69 4.69 32.18
CA LEU A 246 -2.02 5.19 32.47
C LEU A 246 -2.05 5.92 33.83
N VAL A 247 -2.34 7.21 33.82
CA VAL A 247 -2.50 8.00 35.04
C VAL A 247 -3.93 7.90 35.55
N LYS A 248 -4.93 8.10 34.68
CA LYS A 248 -6.35 8.07 35.01
C LYS A 248 -7.19 7.78 33.77
N LYS A 249 -8.37 7.18 33.95
CA LYS A 249 -9.35 6.98 32.87
C LYS A 249 -10.79 7.16 33.36
N GLY A 250 -11.69 7.47 32.43
CA GLY A 250 -13.13 7.44 32.65
C GLY A 250 -13.65 5.99 32.85
N ALA A 251 -14.82 5.83 33.43
CA ALA A 251 -15.40 4.53 33.78
C ALA A 251 -15.57 3.61 32.54
N ASN A 252 -15.97 4.16 31.39
CA ASN A 252 -16.25 3.40 30.18
C ASN A 252 -15.04 3.34 29.21
N VAL A 253 -13.89 3.91 29.58
CA VAL A 253 -12.68 3.92 28.77
C VAL A 253 -11.92 2.62 28.94
N LYS A 254 -11.60 1.96 27.83
CA LYS A 254 -10.70 0.81 27.76
C LYS A 254 -9.30 1.30 27.40
N THR A 255 -8.29 0.62 27.93
CA THR A 255 -6.88 0.94 27.70
C THR A 255 -6.09 -0.32 27.38
N ASN A 256 -5.16 -0.22 26.47
CA ASN A 256 -4.21 -1.27 26.11
C ASN A 256 -2.96 -0.65 25.50
N ASP A 257 -1.91 -1.44 25.38
CA ASP A 257 -0.76 -1.10 24.55
C ASP A 257 -1.09 -1.37 23.08
N PHE A 258 -0.44 -0.65 22.18
CA PHE A 258 -0.51 -0.89 20.74
C PHE A 258 0.89 -1.08 20.14
N GLY A 259 0.94 -1.74 18.99
CA GLY A 259 2.13 -2.00 18.18
C GLY A 259 1.82 -1.94 16.69
N ASN A 260 2.78 -2.37 15.87
CA ASN A 260 2.73 -2.40 14.39
C ASN A 260 2.68 -1.02 13.69
N GLU A 261 2.80 0.06 14.46
CA GLU A 261 2.81 1.45 13.97
C GLU A 261 3.70 2.32 14.85
N GLY A 262 4.86 1.80 15.28
CA GLY A 262 5.45 2.21 16.53
C GLY A 262 4.65 1.61 17.69
N SER A 263 5.02 1.87 18.92
CA SER A 263 4.38 1.31 20.10
C SER A 263 4.06 2.37 21.13
N GLY A 264 3.05 2.14 21.93
CA GLY A 264 2.65 3.09 22.98
C GLY A 264 1.39 2.69 23.71
N GLY A 265 0.77 3.64 24.40
CA GLY A 265 -0.48 3.47 25.12
C GLY A 265 -1.69 3.96 24.33
N GLN A 266 -2.75 3.18 24.31
CA GLN A 266 -4.01 3.52 23.65
C GLN A 266 -5.16 3.53 24.66
N SER A 267 -6.04 4.50 24.49
CA SER A 267 -7.32 4.59 25.22
C SER A 267 -8.47 4.73 24.23
N TYR A 268 -9.54 3.99 24.42
CA TYR A 268 -10.72 4.11 23.57
C TYR A 268 -12.01 3.87 24.33
N MET A 269 -13.11 4.40 23.77
CA MET A 269 -14.46 4.22 24.28
C MET A 269 -15.42 4.00 23.12
N HIS A 270 -16.35 3.06 23.23
CA HIS A 270 -17.45 2.95 22.26
C HIS A 270 -18.30 4.20 22.33
N TYR A 271 -18.48 4.85 21.21
CA TYR A 271 -19.25 6.06 21.05
C TYR A 271 -19.88 6.09 19.66
N GLU A 272 -21.20 5.94 19.59
CA GLU A 272 -21.95 5.83 18.34
C GLU A 272 -22.23 7.23 17.77
N TRP A 273 -21.17 7.95 17.44
CA TRP A 273 -21.27 9.22 16.75
C TRP A 273 -21.90 9.04 15.37
N LYS A 274 -22.57 10.08 14.87
CA LYS A 274 -23.26 10.05 13.58
C LYS A 274 -22.68 11.09 12.63
N PRO A 275 -22.72 10.83 11.30
CA PRO A 275 -22.47 11.86 10.30
C PRO A 275 -23.36 13.08 10.54
N GLY A 276 -22.85 14.27 10.27
CA GLY A 276 -23.53 15.54 10.51
C GLY A 276 -23.53 16.02 11.96
N GLU A 277 -23.23 15.15 12.94
CA GLU A 277 -23.11 15.55 14.34
C GLU A 277 -21.74 16.18 14.64
N ARG A 278 -21.74 17.19 15.50
CA ARG A 278 -20.53 17.87 15.96
C ARG A 278 -19.91 17.13 17.13
N CYS A 279 -18.73 16.62 16.94
CA CYS A 279 -17.89 16.05 17.99
C CYS A 279 -16.87 17.07 18.50
N ARG A 280 -16.74 17.22 19.82
CA ARG A 280 -15.86 18.19 20.48
C ARG A 280 -14.73 17.47 21.18
N PHE A 281 -13.53 18.01 21.05
CA PHE A 281 -12.32 17.44 21.60
C PHE A 281 -11.53 18.50 22.37
N LEU A 282 -11.18 18.18 23.59
CA LEU A 282 -10.29 19.01 24.40
C LEU A 282 -9.10 18.16 24.82
N MET A 283 -7.91 18.58 24.46
CA MET A 283 -6.65 17.93 24.81
C MET A 283 -5.83 18.84 25.73
N GLY A 284 -5.38 18.32 26.84
CA GLY A 284 -4.46 18.97 27.76
C GLY A 284 -3.08 18.34 27.69
N VAL A 285 -2.04 19.15 27.78
CA VAL A 285 -0.64 18.74 27.80
C VAL A 285 0.12 19.53 28.85
N LYS A 286 0.81 18.83 29.76
CA LYS A 286 1.64 19.50 30.77
C LYS A 286 2.77 18.61 31.26
N PRO A 287 3.94 19.21 31.63
CA PRO A 287 4.99 18.47 32.33
C PRO A 287 4.53 18.02 33.72
N ASP A 288 5.00 16.85 34.18
CA ASP A 288 4.76 16.36 35.54
C ASP A 288 5.77 16.88 36.59
N GLY A 289 6.79 17.59 36.13
CA GLY A 289 7.90 18.08 36.97
C GLY A 289 8.96 17.02 37.27
N GLN A 290 8.84 15.80 36.68
CA GLN A 290 9.78 14.69 36.89
C GLN A 290 10.43 14.25 35.55
N GLY A 291 10.29 15.04 34.51
CA GLY A 291 10.85 14.78 33.20
C GLY A 291 9.87 14.08 32.24
N ASN A 292 8.62 13.88 32.64
CA ASN A 292 7.58 13.30 31.76
C ASN A 292 6.56 14.36 31.33
N THR A 293 5.80 14.03 30.30
CA THR A 293 4.68 14.82 29.81
C THR A 293 3.36 14.07 30.05
N VAL A 294 2.39 14.76 30.65
CA VAL A 294 1.03 14.22 30.88
C VAL A 294 0.12 14.72 29.78
N TYR A 295 -0.44 13.81 29.01
CA TYR A 295 -1.46 14.07 27.99
C TYR A 295 -2.84 13.68 28.54
N THR A 296 -3.83 14.56 28.37
CA THR A 296 -5.20 14.34 28.85
C THR A 296 -6.21 14.58 27.74
N ALA A 297 -7.12 13.66 27.50
CA ALA A 297 -8.15 13.72 26.48
C ALA A 297 -9.55 13.77 27.10
N TYR A 298 -10.38 14.74 26.67
CA TYR A 298 -11.78 14.95 27.11
C TYR A 298 -12.73 14.97 25.91
#